data_640f68ccb5663aa9d65d96453e893283
#
_entry.id   640f68ccb5663aa9d65d96453e893283
#
_cell.length_a   1.000
_cell.length_b   1.000
_cell.length_c   1.000
_cell.angle_alpha   90.00
_cell.angle_beta   90.00
_cell.angle_gamma   90.00
#
_symmetry.space_group_name_H-M   'P 1'
#
loop_
_entity.id
_entity.type
_entity.pdbx_description
1 polymer ?
#
loop_
_entity_poly.entity_id
_entity_poly.type
_entity_poly.pdbx_seq_one_letter_code
_entity_poly.pdbx_strand_id
1 'polypeptide(L)'
;QAQSVDPDGYINTYTTLICPDRRWGENGGSLIWQHETYNIGCLVEAGVHYYKATGKTKLLSCAIKAADCMCSVMGPAPRKNIVPAHSLAEEAMVKLYRLLKDDEKLDQTLKEEYGLAVQPEKYLELACFWMDHRGVHADRASFPHYMGEYAQDHCRIEEQSEAVGHAVRAALMYTGLTAVGIETGEEKYLSAAKRLWDNVEQTKLHISGGIGAVHNEERFGYQYDLPNDAYLETCAGVAFAFWAGEMYRAFGESRYMDAFECALYNNVLPGLSADGVHYFYENPLISDGTVERWSWHGCPCCPPMFLKLMGCLQDYIYASGENRIAVNLHIGSEADLSLDGLHVKIEQKDCGIPWSGENTIVLHPEREAAFTLAIRRPAWSGKFCAVYRGRKFETCDEKGYVLISDTFRDGDEIRISMELPAMKVEAHPYVSADVGRVALMRGPLLYCLEEVDNPSGVDVTLGNGGLSVSERDVCGLVRVLSGACADGETFTAYYNAGPC
;
A
#
# COMPACT_ATOMS: atom_id res chain seq x y z
N GLN A 1 29.69 10.31 2.48
CA GLN A 1 30.40 10.87 3.65
C GLN A 1 29.98 10.20 4.96
N ALA A 2 28.67 10.03 5.23
CA ALA A 2 28.22 9.41 6.50
C ALA A 2 28.81 7.99 6.69
N GLN A 3 28.81 7.14 5.68
CA GLN A 3 29.39 5.79 5.73
C GLN A 3 30.92 5.77 5.87
N SER A 4 31.62 6.88 5.66
CA SER A 4 33.07 6.93 5.90
C SER A 4 33.44 6.97 7.38
N VAL A 5 32.48 7.23 8.26
CA VAL A 5 32.66 7.17 9.72
C VAL A 5 32.66 5.71 10.20
N ASP A 6 31.83 4.88 9.56
CA ASP A 6 31.65 3.45 9.88
C ASP A 6 32.05 2.61 8.65
N PRO A 7 33.29 2.11 8.58
CA PRO A 7 33.83 1.45 7.40
C PRO A 7 33.13 0.11 7.07
N ASP A 8 32.36 -0.46 8.00
CA ASP A 8 31.52 -1.65 7.80
C ASP A 8 30.23 -1.38 7.04
N GLY A 9 29.97 -0.13 6.64
CA GLY A 9 28.78 0.27 5.90
C GLY A 9 27.59 0.69 6.75
N TYR A 10 27.68 0.58 8.07
CA TYR A 10 26.62 1.03 8.98
C TYR A 10 26.28 2.51 8.80
N ILE A 11 24.99 2.83 8.91
CA ILE A 11 24.53 4.22 8.85
C ILE A 11 23.28 4.38 9.74
N ASN A 12 23.44 5.09 10.85
CA ASN A 12 22.33 5.58 11.68
C ASN A 12 22.87 6.79 12.46
N THR A 13 22.31 7.97 12.21
CA THR A 13 22.84 9.22 12.76
C THR A 13 22.74 9.27 14.28
N TYR A 14 21.61 8.83 14.85
CA TYR A 14 21.43 8.82 16.30
C TYR A 14 22.46 7.91 16.99
N THR A 15 22.54 6.66 16.56
CA THR A 15 23.47 5.69 17.16
C THR A 15 24.90 6.11 16.95
N THR A 16 25.32 6.47 15.73
CA THR A 16 26.70 6.86 15.43
C THR A 16 27.16 8.09 16.21
N LEU A 17 26.28 9.11 16.38
CA LEU A 17 26.67 10.39 16.97
C LEU A 17 26.43 10.47 18.48
N ILE A 18 25.42 9.76 19.00
CA ILE A 18 24.98 9.93 20.40
C ILE A 18 25.33 8.72 21.27
N CYS A 19 25.22 7.49 20.74
CA CYS A 19 25.42 6.27 21.52
C CYS A 19 26.01 5.12 20.67
N PRO A 20 27.29 5.28 20.19
CA PRO A 20 27.88 4.34 19.22
C PRO A 20 28.04 2.90 19.77
N ASP A 21 28.06 2.75 21.08
CA ASP A 21 28.14 1.47 21.79
C ASP A 21 26.77 0.73 21.83
N ARG A 22 25.67 1.39 21.41
CA ARG A 22 24.32 0.83 21.46
C ARG A 22 23.79 0.32 20.11
N ARG A 23 24.66 0.11 19.15
CA ARG A 23 24.27 -0.46 17.85
C ARG A 23 23.47 -1.74 18.04
N TRP A 24 22.42 -1.86 17.24
CA TRP A 24 21.54 -3.02 17.22
C TRP A 24 20.89 -3.34 18.58
N GLY A 25 20.67 -2.29 19.39
CA GLY A 25 20.05 -2.40 20.70
C GLY A 25 20.96 -2.93 21.82
N GLU A 26 22.26 -3.05 21.59
CA GLU A 26 23.22 -3.51 22.61
C GLU A 26 23.43 -2.49 23.75
N ASN A 27 24.06 -2.90 24.83
CA ASN A 27 24.46 -2.07 25.97
C ASN A 27 23.34 -1.16 26.51
N GLY A 28 22.11 -1.68 26.57
CA GLY A 28 20.94 -0.93 27.01
C GLY A 28 20.31 -0.04 25.94
N GLY A 29 20.68 -0.24 24.69
CA GLY A 29 19.96 0.31 23.54
C GLY A 29 18.58 -0.32 23.35
N SER A 30 17.81 0.17 22.39
CA SER A 30 16.45 -0.30 22.12
C SER A 30 16.18 -0.36 20.62
N LEU A 31 16.02 -1.57 20.09
CA LEU A 31 15.64 -1.78 18.68
C LEU A 31 14.30 -1.11 18.35
N ILE A 32 13.38 -1.05 19.31
CA ILE A 32 12.05 -0.45 19.10
C ILE A 32 12.15 1.03 18.76
N TRP A 33 13.09 1.74 19.41
CA TRP A 33 13.19 3.21 19.31
C TRP A 33 14.39 3.71 18.47
N GLN A 34 15.41 2.88 18.26
CA GLN A 34 16.57 3.26 17.44
C GLN A 34 16.27 3.21 15.93
N HIS A 35 15.31 2.42 15.51
CA HIS A 35 14.86 2.31 14.12
C HIS A 35 15.96 2.00 13.09
N GLU A 36 17.04 1.32 13.51
CA GLU A 36 18.22 1.11 12.68
C GLU A 36 17.92 0.33 11.40
N THR A 37 17.22 -0.81 11.53
CA THR A 37 16.82 -1.65 10.39
C THR A 37 15.84 -0.92 9.48
N TYR A 38 14.90 -0.16 10.04
CA TYR A 38 13.95 0.65 9.29
C TYR A 38 14.67 1.72 8.44
N ASN A 39 15.56 2.50 9.05
CA ASN A 39 16.32 3.55 8.37
C ASN A 39 17.22 3.00 7.26
N ILE A 40 17.87 1.85 7.50
CA ILE A 40 18.64 1.17 6.46
C ILE A 40 17.72 0.62 5.38
N GLY A 41 16.58 0.06 5.74
CA GLY A 41 15.55 -0.37 4.79
C GLY A 41 15.10 0.77 3.87
N CYS A 42 14.82 1.95 4.42
CA CYS A 42 14.51 3.15 3.63
C CYS A 42 15.63 3.54 2.67
N LEU A 43 16.88 3.45 3.11
CA LEU A 43 18.04 3.72 2.24
C LEU A 43 18.15 2.69 1.11
N VAL A 44 17.91 1.41 1.41
CA VAL A 44 17.95 0.33 0.41
C VAL A 44 16.87 0.56 -0.64
N GLU A 45 15.63 0.83 -0.24
CA GLU A 45 14.55 1.14 -1.18
C GLU A 45 14.85 2.39 -2.02
N ALA A 46 15.36 3.47 -1.38
CA ALA A 46 15.75 4.67 -2.10
C ALA A 46 16.84 4.38 -3.14
N GLY A 47 17.82 3.53 -2.80
CA GLY A 47 18.86 3.08 -3.73
C GLY A 47 18.30 2.34 -4.94
N VAL A 48 17.41 1.38 -4.69
CA VAL A 48 16.74 0.58 -5.73
C VAL A 48 15.88 1.46 -6.64
N HIS A 49 14.98 2.26 -6.07
CA HIS A 49 14.08 3.10 -6.86
C HIS A 49 14.82 4.20 -7.63
N TYR A 50 15.82 4.83 -7.01
CA TYR A 50 16.63 5.84 -7.68
C TYR A 50 17.43 5.26 -8.87
N TYR A 51 17.97 4.05 -8.71
CA TYR A 51 18.64 3.36 -9.81
C TYR A 51 17.66 3.05 -10.94
N LYS A 52 16.50 2.46 -10.65
CA LYS A 52 15.47 2.17 -11.65
C LYS A 52 15.03 3.42 -12.43
N ALA A 53 14.89 4.56 -11.74
CA ALA A 53 14.45 5.80 -12.36
C ALA A 53 15.55 6.53 -13.17
N THR A 54 16.84 6.34 -12.83
CA THR A 54 17.90 7.19 -13.35
C THR A 54 19.10 6.43 -13.96
N GLY A 55 19.23 5.15 -13.71
CA GLY A 55 20.41 4.34 -14.04
C GLY A 55 21.65 4.68 -13.21
N LYS A 56 21.55 5.58 -12.18
CA LYS A 56 22.70 6.02 -11.39
C LYS A 56 22.98 5.10 -10.21
N THR A 57 24.23 4.61 -10.10
CA THR A 57 24.66 3.57 -9.19
C THR A 57 25.14 4.08 -7.81
N LYS A 58 25.46 5.35 -7.66
CA LYS A 58 26.11 5.88 -6.43
C LYS A 58 25.27 5.71 -5.17
N LEU A 59 23.95 6.00 -5.21
CA LEU A 59 23.09 5.80 -4.05
C LEU A 59 22.88 4.31 -3.77
N LEU A 60 22.72 3.52 -4.83
CA LEU A 60 22.60 2.06 -4.75
C LEU A 60 23.84 1.44 -4.10
N SER A 61 25.05 1.90 -4.44
CA SER A 61 26.29 1.40 -3.80
C SER A 61 26.35 1.67 -2.30
N CYS A 62 25.82 2.81 -1.85
CA CYS A 62 25.69 3.09 -0.42
C CYS A 62 24.64 2.19 0.26
N ALA A 63 23.53 1.96 -0.42
CA ALA A 63 22.45 1.07 0.03
C ALA A 63 22.95 -0.38 0.18
N ILE A 64 23.68 -0.89 -0.80
CA ILE A 64 24.30 -2.23 -0.79
C ILE A 64 25.23 -2.38 0.41
N LYS A 65 26.12 -1.40 0.67
CA LYS A 65 27.02 -1.45 1.82
C LYS A 65 26.27 -1.53 3.16
N ALA A 66 25.18 -0.78 3.29
CA ALA A 66 24.37 -0.81 4.50
C ALA A 66 23.59 -2.14 4.64
N ALA A 67 23.07 -2.68 3.55
CA ALA A 67 22.46 -4.00 3.51
C ALA A 67 23.47 -5.12 3.86
N ASP A 68 24.69 -5.03 3.34
CA ASP A 68 25.78 -5.97 3.64
C ASP A 68 26.15 -5.94 5.12
N CYS A 69 26.16 -4.75 5.73
CA CYS A 69 26.35 -4.62 7.17
C CYS A 69 25.28 -5.39 7.96
N MET A 70 24.00 -5.26 7.60
CA MET A 70 22.94 -6.06 8.23
C MET A 70 23.16 -7.56 8.04
N CYS A 71 23.47 -8.00 6.81
CA CYS A 71 23.73 -9.41 6.51
C CYS A 71 24.94 -9.99 7.27
N SER A 72 25.94 -9.16 7.57
CA SER A 72 27.12 -9.60 8.32
C SER A 72 26.84 -9.82 9.82
N VAL A 73 25.87 -9.09 10.37
CA VAL A 73 25.56 -9.10 11.80
C VAL A 73 24.39 -10.00 12.13
N MET A 74 23.34 -9.99 11.31
CA MET A 74 22.06 -10.65 11.59
C MET A 74 21.95 -11.98 10.84
N GLY A 75 21.43 -13.00 11.50
CA GLY A 75 21.26 -14.33 10.91
C GLY A 75 21.44 -15.46 11.90
N PRO A 76 21.53 -16.71 11.40
CA PRO A 76 21.82 -17.88 12.24
C PRO A 76 23.18 -17.76 12.94
N ALA A 77 23.34 -18.41 14.09
CA ALA A 77 24.62 -18.46 14.78
C ALA A 77 25.78 -18.81 13.83
N PRO A 78 26.94 -18.17 13.93
CA PRO A 78 27.39 -17.26 14.99
C PRO A 78 26.92 -15.80 14.87
N ARG A 79 26.12 -15.45 13.83
CA ARG A 79 25.48 -14.14 13.72
C ARG A 79 24.39 -13.98 14.79
N LYS A 80 23.91 -12.77 14.96
CA LYS A 80 22.95 -12.41 16.00
C LYS A 80 21.52 -12.69 15.56
N ASN A 81 20.70 -13.29 16.43
CA ASN A 81 19.27 -13.36 16.27
C ASN A 81 18.67 -11.98 16.57
N ILE A 82 18.59 -11.15 15.54
CA ILE A 82 17.97 -9.82 15.56
C ILE A 82 16.92 -9.81 14.46
N VAL A 83 15.69 -9.39 14.78
CA VAL A 83 14.63 -9.12 13.80
C VAL A 83 14.26 -7.63 13.84
N PRO A 84 13.80 -7.05 12.75
CA PRO A 84 13.39 -5.64 12.72
C PRO A 84 12.26 -5.37 13.72
N ALA A 85 12.44 -4.37 14.57
CA ALA A 85 11.38 -3.92 15.47
C ALA A 85 10.35 -3.05 14.74
N HIS A 86 10.81 -2.19 13.85
CA HIS A 86 9.97 -1.52 12.87
C HIS A 86 10.27 -2.12 11.50
N SER A 87 9.27 -2.79 10.94
CA SER A 87 9.36 -3.46 9.65
C SER A 87 9.41 -2.44 8.50
N LEU A 88 10.02 -2.83 7.46
CA LEU A 88 10.21 -2.27 6.12
C LEU A 88 11.47 -2.90 5.49
N ALA A 89 12.48 -3.19 6.32
CA ALA A 89 13.73 -3.75 5.83
C ALA A 89 13.53 -5.09 5.11
N GLU A 90 12.54 -5.87 5.53
CA GLU A 90 12.22 -7.18 4.97
C GLU A 90 11.90 -7.09 3.48
N GLU A 91 10.95 -6.21 3.10
CA GLU A 91 10.60 -5.97 1.71
C GLU A 91 11.76 -5.28 0.95
N ALA A 92 12.45 -4.34 1.60
CA ALA A 92 13.58 -3.64 1.01
C ALA A 92 14.70 -4.61 0.57
N MET A 93 14.99 -5.64 1.38
CA MET A 93 15.97 -6.67 1.04
C MET A 93 15.49 -7.52 -0.15
N VAL A 94 14.20 -7.87 -0.21
CA VAL A 94 13.63 -8.57 -1.37
C VAL A 94 13.69 -7.72 -2.63
N LYS A 95 13.40 -6.41 -2.54
CA LYS A 95 13.54 -5.48 -3.68
C LYS A 95 14.99 -5.40 -4.18
N LEU A 96 15.94 -5.38 -3.26
CA LEU A 96 17.36 -5.37 -3.61
C LEU A 96 17.77 -6.69 -4.28
N TYR A 97 17.32 -7.83 -3.76
CA TYR A 97 17.50 -9.14 -4.38
C TYR A 97 16.93 -9.17 -5.81
N ARG A 98 15.66 -8.77 -5.98
CA ARG A 98 15.00 -8.71 -7.29
C ARG A 98 15.75 -7.85 -8.31
N LEU A 99 16.33 -6.74 -7.87
CA LEU A 99 17.10 -5.85 -8.75
C LEU A 99 18.41 -6.49 -9.21
N LEU A 100 19.07 -7.24 -8.35
CA LEU A 100 20.45 -7.67 -8.55
C LEU A 100 20.59 -9.11 -9.10
N LYS A 101 19.56 -9.96 -8.92
CA LYS A 101 19.67 -11.40 -9.22
C LYS A 101 19.91 -11.75 -10.68
N ASP A 102 19.44 -10.90 -11.61
CA ASP A 102 19.45 -11.18 -13.05
C ASP A 102 20.19 -10.10 -13.88
N ASP A 103 20.90 -9.16 -13.21
CA ASP A 103 21.58 -8.05 -13.89
C ASP A 103 23.10 -8.13 -13.77
N GLU A 104 23.71 -9.00 -14.60
CA GLU A 104 25.17 -9.16 -14.66
C GLU A 104 25.91 -7.86 -15.02
N LYS A 105 25.30 -6.98 -15.81
CA LYS A 105 25.89 -5.70 -16.19
C LYS A 105 25.95 -4.75 -15.00
N LEU A 106 24.93 -4.74 -14.19
CA LEU A 106 24.91 -3.95 -12.96
C LEU A 106 25.94 -4.47 -11.95
N ASP A 107 26.04 -5.80 -11.78
CA ASP A 107 27.06 -6.41 -10.91
C ASP A 107 28.48 -6.02 -11.36
N GLN A 108 28.78 -6.12 -12.64
CA GLN A 108 30.07 -5.69 -13.20
C GLN A 108 30.33 -4.19 -12.92
N THR A 109 29.34 -3.32 -13.15
CA THR A 109 29.46 -1.89 -12.90
C THR A 109 29.74 -1.59 -11.41
N LEU A 110 29.01 -2.25 -10.50
CA LEU A 110 29.21 -2.09 -9.05
C LEU A 110 30.59 -2.55 -8.59
N LYS A 111 31.09 -3.62 -9.19
CA LYS A 111 32.44 -4.15 -8.93
C LYS A 111 33.53 -3.20 -9.43
N GLU A 112 33.39 -2.69 -10.67
CA GLU A 112 34.39 -1.81 -11.29
C GLU A 112 34.44 -0.41 -10.63
N GLU A 113 33.27 0.19 -10.38
CA GLU A 113 33.19 1.56 -9.85
C GLU A 113 33.37 1.65 -8.33
N TYR A 114 32.91 0.64 -7.57
CA TYR A 114 32.85 0.71 -6.11
C TYR A 114 33.57 -0.44 -5.39
N GLY A 115 34.11 -1.43 -6.13
CA GLY A 115 34.73 -2.62 -5.54
C GLY A 115 33.73 -3.55 -4.82
N LEU A 116 32.46 -3.47 -5.16
CA LEU A 116 31.41 -4.27 -4.54
C LEU A 116 31.23 -5.57 -5.30
N ALA A 117 31.47 -6.71 -4.63
CA ALA A 117 31.10 -8.03 -5.12
C ALA A 117 29.70 -8.38 -4.59
N VAL A 118 28.72 -8.33 -5.46
CA VAL A 118 27.33 -8.52 -5.06
C VAL A 118 27.00 -10.02 -4.97
N GLN A 119 26.26 -10.39 -3.96
CA GLN A 119 25.71 -11.75 -3.76
C GLN A 119 24.22 -11.59 -3.43
N PRO A 120 23.35 -11.58 -4.43
CA PRO A 120 21.92 -11.24 -4.22
C PRO A 120 21.22 -12.14 -3.21
N GLU A 121 21.55 -13.44 -3.22
CA GLU A 121 20.90 -14.47 -2.39
C GLU A 121 20.96 -14.13 -0.90
N LYS A 122 22.06 -13.51 -0.42
CA LYS A 122 22.20 -13.15 1.00
C LYS A 122 21.13 -12.16 1.51
N TYR A 123 20.58 -11.35 0.61
CA TYR A 123 19.52 -10.39 0.96
C TYR A 123 18.19 -11.11 1.15
N LEU A 124 17.86 -12.04 0.25
CA LEU A 124 16.68 -12.90 0.40
C LEU A 124 16.83 -13.81 1.63
N GLU A 125 18.01 -14.43 1.84
CA GLU A 125 18.29 -15.24 3.03
C GLU A 125 18.07 -14.46 4.33
N LEU A 126 18.50 -13.19 4.40
CA LEU A 126 18.27 -12.36 5.58
C LEU A 126 16.77 -12.04 5.77
N ALA A 127 16.05 -11.74 4.72
CA ALA A 127 14.60 -11.53 4.79
C ALA A 127 13.87 -12.80 5.27
N CYS A 128 14.22 -13.98 4.75
CA CYS A 128 13.71 -15.27 5.22
C CYS A 128 14.03 -15.50 6.70
N PHE A 129 15.28 -15.24 7.10
CA PHE A 129 15.70 -15.35 8.49
C PHE A 129 14.82 -14.50 9.42
N TRP A 130 14.54 -13.26 9.05
CA TRP A 130 13.70 -12.38 9.85
C TRP A 130 12.25 -12.90 9.96
N MET A 131 11.68 -13.50 8.90
CA MET A 131 10.35 -14.11 8.95
C MET A 131 10.34 -15.35 9.84
N ASP A 132 11.30 -16.25 9.67
CA ASP A 132 11.38 -17.50 10.43
C ASP A 132 11.71 -17.31 11.93
N HIS A 133 12.30 -16.15 12.29
CA HIS A 133 12.71 -15.86 13.64
C HIS A 133 11.81 -14.87 14.39
N ARG A 134 10.72 -14.39 13.76
CA ARG A 134 9.63 -13.73 14.50
C ARG A 134 9.04 -14.69 15.50
N GLY A 135 8.85 -14.22 16.75
CA GLY A 135 8.37 -15.06 17.86
C GLY A 135 9.37 -16.09 18.37
N VAL A 136 10.61 -16.13 17.84
CA VAL A 136 11.67 -17.02 18.33
C VAL A 136 12.63 -16.21 19.21
N HIS A 137 12.47 -16.33 20.53
CA HIS A 137 13.19 -15.49 21.49
C HIS A 137 14.42 -16.15 22.08
N ALA A 138 14.66 -17.44 21.80
CA ALA A 138 15.88 -18.12 22.20
C ALA A 138 17.09 -17.44 21.56
N ASP A 139 18.10 -17.13 22.36
CA ASP A 139 19.33 -16.42 21.92
C ASP A 139 19.08 -15.10 21.19
N ARG A 140 17.92 -14.45 21.45
CA ARG A 140 17.61 -13.15 20.91
C ARG A 140 18.62 -12.11 21.40
N ALA A 141 19.37 -11.53 20.48
CA ALA A 141 20.21 -10.38 20.77
C ALA A 141 19.33 -9.16 21.15
N SER A 142 19.89 -8.23 21.90
CA SER A 142 19.15 -7.04 22.35
C SER A 142 18.04 -7.32 23.35
N PHE A 143 18.09 -8.47 24.03
CA PHE A 143 17.25 -8.66 25.20
C PHE A 143 17.64 -7.66 26.32
N PRO A 144 16.72 -7.10 27.12
CA PRO A 144 15.42 -7.64 27.48
C PRO A 144 14.21 -7.10 26.72
N HIS A 145 14.38 -6.45 25.62
CA HIS A 145 13.28 -5.79 24.92
C HIS A 145 12.46 -6.81 24.11
N TYR A 146 11.62 -7.59 24.79
CA TYR A 146 10.54 -8.36 24.16
C TYR A 146 9.56 -7.37 23.50
N MET A 147 9.43 -7.46 22.20
CA MET A 147 8.61 -6.54 21.43
C MET A 147 7.13 -6.94 21.39
N GLY A 148 6.83 -8.22 21.64
CA GLY A 148 5.49 -8.75 21.74
C GLY A 148 4.60 -8.46 20.53
N GLU A 149 3.32 -8.26 20.79
CA GLU A 149 2.35 -7.91 19.77
C GLU A 149 2.66 -6.58 19.09
N TYR A 150 3.20 -5.61 19.82
CA TYR A 150 3.49 -4.27 19.30
C TYR A 150 4.30 -4.28 17.99
N ALA A 151 5.26 -5.19 17.88
CA ALA A 151 6.10 -5.35 16.70
C ALA A 151 5.93 -6.73 16.04
N GLN A 152 4.77 -7.37 16.19
CA GLN A 152 4.43 -8.68 15.61
C GLN A 152 5.44 -9.80 15.95
N ASP A 153 6.07 -9.72 17.14
CA ASP A 153 7.08 -10.67 17.64
C ASP A 153 6.54 -11.55 18.78
N HIS A 154 5.22 -11.68 18.91
CA HIS A 154 4.53 -12.41 19.99
C HIS A 154 4.52 -13.93 19.79
N CYS A 155 4.47 -14.41 18.56
CA CYS A 155 4.55 -15.81 18.18
C CYS A 155 5.12 -15.96 16.75
N ARG A 156 5.41 -17.21 16.36
CA ARG A 156 5.92 -17.51 15.02
C ARG A 156 4.93 -17.09 13.95
N ILE A 157 5.44 -16.71 12.78
CA ILE A 157 4.60 -16.20 11.70
C ILE A 157 3.55 -17.24 11.24
N GLU A 158 3.90 -18.53 11.26
CA GLU A 158 2.99 -19.60 10.90
C GLU A 158 1.82 -19.76 11.91
N GLU A 159 1.99 -19.26 13.13
CA GLU A 159 1.01 -19.33 14.22
C GLU A 159 0.16 -18.06 14.30
N GLN A 160 0.59 -16.96 13.69
CA GLN A 160 -0.15 -15.70 13.71
C GLN A 160 -1.45 -15.83 12.89
N SER A 161 -2.58 -15.67 13.55
CA SER A 161 -3.92 -15.78 12.95
C SER A 161 -4.69 -14.45 12.96
N GLU A 162 -4.18 -13.45 13.64
CA GLU A 162 -4.80 -12.15 13.84
C GLU A 162 -3.76 -11.05 13.69
N ALA A 163 -4.13 -9.97 13.00
CA ALA A 163 -3.31 -8.77 12.93
C ALA A 163 -3.40 -8.00 14.26
N VAL A 164 -2.26 -7.81 14.90
CA VAL A 164 -2.15 -7.17 16.23
C VAL A 164 -1.02 -6.17 16.26
N GLY A 165 -0.99 -5.34 17.28
CA GLY A 165 0.06 -4.36 17.54
C GLY A 165 -0.02 -3.16 16.62
N HIS A 166 1.09 -2.45 16.47
CA HIS A 166 1.19 -1.21 15.69
C HIS A 166 0.89 -1.47 14.21
N ALA A 167 -0.11 -0.78 13.66
CA ALA A 167 -0.68 -1.10 12.34
C ALA A 167 0.32 -0.90 11.18
N VAL A 168 1.14 0.16 11.22
CA VAL A 168 2.16 0.40 10.17
C VAL A 168 3.21 -0.70 10.18
N ARG A 169 3.72 -1.07 11.37
CA ARG A 169 4.70 -2.15 11.51
C ARG A 169 4.16 -3.47 10.99
N ALA A 170 2.92 -3.78 11.33
CA ALA A 170 2.24 -5.00 10.87
C ALA A 170 2.10 -5.03 9.35
N ALA A 171 1.50 -4.00 8.75
CA ALA A 171 1.26 -3.97 7.30
C ALA A 171 2.57 -4.02 6.50
N LEU A 172 3.63 -3.31 6.94
CA LEU A 172 4.95 -3.39 6.31
C LEU A 172 5.60 -4.77 6.49
N MET A 173 5.44 -5.40 7.65
CA MET A 173 5.92 -6.76 7.87
C MET A 173 5.19 -7.77 6.97
N TYR A 174 3.86 -7.63 6.84
CA TYR A 174 3.06 -8.50 5.97
C TYR A 174 3.38 -8.28 4.49
N THR A 175 3.76 -7.05 4.09
CA THR A 175 4.31 -6.77 2.75
C THR A 175 5.58 -7.58 2.52
N GLY A 176 6.54 -7.50 3.46
CA GLY A 176 7.78 -8.28 3.40
C GLY A 176 7.54 -9.79 3.42
N LEU A 177 6.62 -10.28 4.26
CA LEU A 177 6.21 -11.69 4.33
C LEU A 177 5.70 -12.18 2.98
N THR A 178 4.81 -11.41 2.36
CA THR A 178 4.25 -11.75 1.04
C THR A 178 5.33 -11.76 -0.03
N ALA A 179 6.22 -10.75 -0.02
CA ALA A 179 7.33 -10.65 -0.96
C ALA A 179 8.32 -11.83 -0.84
N VAL A 180 8.66 -12.25 0.39
CA VAL A 180 9.47 -13.45 0.67
C VAL A 180 8.77 -14.70 0.14
N GLY A 181 7.46 -14.83 0.40
CA GLY A 181 6.68 -15.96 -0.09
C GLY A 181 6.66 -16.09 -1.61
N ILE A 182 6.59 -14.95 -2.33
CA ILE A 182 6.65 -14.93 -3.81
C ILE A 182 8.02 -15.42 -4.30
N GLU A 183 9.12 -14.92 -3.73
CA GLU A 183 10.47 -15.25 -4.23
C GLU A 183 10.91 -16.67 -3.86
N THR A 184 10.48 -17.19 -2.71
CA THR A 184 10.85 -18.55 -2.28
C THR A 184 9.90 -19.61 -2.78
N GLY A 185 8.66 -19.27 -3.11
CA GLY A 185 7.59 -20.22 -3.40
C GLY A 185 7.15 -21.05 -2.18
N GLU A 186 7.59 -20.70 -0.97
CA GLU A 186 7.27 -21.46 0.23
C GLU A 186 5.84 -21.15 0.72
N GLU A 187 5.00 -22.17 0.73
CA GLU A 187 3.58 -22.11 1.10
C GLU A 187 3.36 -21.53 2.50
N LYS A 188 4.27 -21.79 3.46
CA LYS A 188 4.14 -21.31 4.84
C LYS A 188 3.99 -19.78 4.92
N TYR A 189 4.74 -19.02 4.07
CA TYR A 189 4.68 -17.56 4.06
C TYR A 189 3.40 -17.06 3.38
N LEU A 190 3.05 -17.63 2.22
CA LEU A 190 1.87 -17.22 1.48
C LEU A 190 0.57 -17.55 2.23
N SER A 191 0.50 -18.72 2.85
CA SER A 191 -0.64 -19.11 3.70
C SER A 191 -0.78 -18.20 4.93
N ALA A 192 0.34 -17.81 5.57
CA ALA A 192 0.31 -16.87 6.69
C ALA A 192 -0.15 -15.48 6.22
N ALA A 193 0.40 -14.97 5.10
CA ALA A 193 -0.02 -13.70 4.53
C ALA A 193 -1.52 -13.67 4.19
N LYS A 194 -2.04 -14.73 3.56
CA LYS A 194 -3.47 -14.85 3.23
C LYS A 194 -4.36 -14.86 4.47
N ARG A 195 -3.99 -15.62 5.50
CA ARG A 195 -4.74 -15.71 6.76
C ARG A 195 -4.81 -14.35 7.47
N LEU A 196 -3.68 -13.63 7.52
CA LEU A 196 -3.62 -12.29 8.13
C LEU A 196 -4.37 -11.27 7.29
N TRP A 197 -4.31 -11.36 5.97
CA TRP A 197 -5.12 -10.54 5.08
C TRP A 197 -6.61 -10.72 5.33
N ASP A 198 -7.07 -11.99 5.32
CA ASP A 198 -8.49 -12.31 5.53
C ASP A 198 -8.97 -11.80 6.91
N ASN A 199 -8.12 -11.84 7.95
CA ASN A 199 -8.44 -11.26 9.25
C ASN A 199 -8.61 -9.74 9.17
N VAL A 200 -7.68 -9.02 8.52
CA VAL A 200 -7.78 -7.55 8.39
C VAL A 200 -8.98 -7.16 7.54
N GLU A 201 -9.10 -7.72 6.35
CA GLU A 201 -10.14 -7.38 5.38
C GLU A 201 -11.56 -7.60 5.96
N GLN A 202 -11.76 -8.70 6.70
CA GLN A 202 -13.07 -9.08 7.22
C GLN A 202 -13.43 -8.41 8.53
N THR A 203 -12.45 -8.02 9.36
CA THR A 203 -12.75 -7.65 10.74
C THR A 203 -12.07 -6.38 11.26
N LYS A 204 -11.10 -5.80 10.54
CA LYS A 204 -10.28 -4.68 11.03
C LYS A 204 -10.08 -3.55 10.01
N LEU A 205 -10.65 -3.68 8.82
CA LEU A 205 -10.60 -2.69 7.76
C LEU A 205 -11.76 -1.71 7.90
N HIS A 206 -11.46 -0.43 8.02
CA HIS A 206 -12.48 0.62 8.01
C HIS A 206 -12.98 0.90 6.59
N ILE A 207 -14.16 1.49 6.48
CA ILE A 207 -14.79 1.84 5.19
C ILE A 207 -13.92 2.75 4.32
N SER A 208 -13.05 3.54 4.92
CA SER A 208 -12.06 4.37 4.23
C SER A 208 -10.85 3.59 3.69
N GLY A 209 -10.76 2.30 3.91
CA GLY A 209 -9.54 1.54 3.62
C GLY A 209 -8.41 1.78 4.63
N GLY A 210 -8.68 2.52 5.70
CA GLY A 210 -7.76 2.73 6.82
C GLY A 210 -7.71 1.53 7.76
N ILE A 211 -6.57 1.34 8.40
CA ILE A 211 -6.31 0.31 9.42
C ILE A 211 -5.67 0.93 10.66
N GLY A 212 -5.78 0.25 11.81
CA GLY A 212 -5.23 0.75 13.07
C GLY A 212 -6.21 1.65 13.81
N ALA A 213 -7.14 1.06 14.56
CA ALA A 213 -8.23 1.76 15.23
C ALA A 213 -7.83 2.48 16.51
N VAL A 214 -6.80 2.00 17.22
CA VAL A 214 -6.48 2.38 18.59
C VAL A 214 -5.41 3.46 18.64
N HIS A 215 -5.69 4.59 19.28
CA HIS A 215 -4.74 5.71 19.46
C HIS A 215 -3.50 5.30 20.27
N ASN A 216 -3.69 4.52 21.37
CA ASN A 216 -2.57 4.10 22.19
C ASN A 216 -1.64 3.15 21.40
N GLU A 217 -0.41 3.60 21.20
CA GLU A 217 0.62 2.88 20.43
C GLU A 217 0.21 2.55 18.98
N GLU A 218 -0.76 3.27 18.41
CA GLU A 218 -1.15 3.20 16.98
C GLU A 218 -1.53 1.78 16.54
N ARG A 219 -2.28 1.08 17.38
CA ARG A 219 -2.54 -0.35 17.26
C ARG A 219 -3.79 -0.70 16.46
N PHE A 220 -3.82 -1.94 15.98
CA PHE A 220 -5.07 -2.60 15.65
C PHE A 220 -5.97 -2.73 16.91
N GLY A 221 -7.28 -2.52 16.74
CA GLY A 221 -8.29 -2.90 17.70
C GLY A 221 -8.60 -4.39 17.70
N TYR A 222 -9.56 -4.83 18.52
CA TYR A 222 -10.12 -6.17 18.43
C TYR A 222 -10.89 -6.37 17.12
N GLN A 223 -11.28 -7.62 16.83
CA GLN A 223 -12.13 -7.90 15.68
C GLN A 223 -13.45 -7.12 15.78
N TYR A 224 -13.83 -6.44 14.70
CA TYR A 224 -15.00 -5.57 14.60
C TYR A 224 -14.97 -4.33 15.52
N ASP A 225 -13.85 -4.03 16.16
CA ASP A 225 -13.65 -2.77 16.89
C ASP A 225 -13.22 -1.68 15.90
N LEU A 226 -14.22 -1.08 15.26
CA LEU A 226 -14.07 -0.08 14.21
C LEU A 226 -14.77 1.23 14.63
N PRO A 227 -14.26 1.95 15.65
CA PRO A 227 -14.86 3.20 16.10
C PRO A 227 -14.72 4.31 15.04
N ASN A 228 -15.65 5.27 15.04
CA ASN A 228 -15.64 6.37 14.09
C ASN A 228 -14.55 7.41 14.36
N ASP A 229 -14.07 7.51 15.59
CA ASP A 229 -12.94 8.32 16.03
C ASP A 229 -11.59 7.55 15.98
N ALA A 230 -11.54 6.46 15.22
CA ALA A 230 -10.34 5.62 15.06
C ALA A 230 -9.12 6.42 14.58
N TYR A 231 -7.93 5.98 15.00
CA TYR A 231 -6.65 6.63 14.68
C TYR A 231 -6.36 6.69 13.18
N LEU A 232 -6.40 5.57 12.49
CA LEU A 232 -6.27 5.42 11.03
C LEU A 232 -5.12 6.24 10.43
N GLU A 233 -3.93 6.06 10.97
CA GLU A 233 -2.74 6.79 10.52
C GLU A 233 -2.56 6.75 9.00
N THR A 234 -2.19 7.89 8.39
CA THR A 234 -1.89 7.96 6.95
C THR A 234 -0.81 6.96 6.54
N CYS A 235 0.25 6.76 7.36
CA CYS A 235 1.26 5.73 7.08
C CYS A 235 0.68 4.31 7.08
N ALA A 236 -0.32 4.05 7.91
CA ALA A 236 -0.95 2.73 7.98
C ALA A 236 -1.75 2.43 6.69
N GLY A 237 -2.47 3.44 6.16
CA GLY A 237 -3.13 3.33 4.86
C GLY A 237 -2.16 3.13 3.71
N VAL A 238 -1.02 3.84 3.70
CA VAL A 238 0.05 3.63 2.71
C VAL A 238 0.64 2.22 2.82
N ALA A 239 0.96 1.77 4.04
CA ALA A 239 1.51 0.43 4.26
C ALA A 239 0.53 -0.68 3.85
N PHE A 240 -0.78 -0.47 4.10
CA PHE A 240 -1.82 -1.39 3.67
C PHE A 240 -1.94 -1.44 2.14
N ALA A 241 -1.82 -0.30 1.45
CA ALA A 241 -1.79 -0.28 -0.01
C ALA A 241 -0.58 -1.05 -0.57
N PHE A 242 0.63 -0.91 0.02
CA PHE A 242 1.78 -1.73 -0.38
C PHE A 242 1.53 -3.22 -0.17
N TRP A 243 0.96 -3.60 0.96
CA TRP A 243 0.62 -5.00 1.21
C TRP A 243 -0.42 -5.52 0.23
N ALA A 244 -1.45 -4.74 -0.09
CA ALA A 244 -2.45 -5.08 -1.11
C ALA A 244 -1.79 -5.34 -2.48
N GLY A 245 -0.82 -4.51 -2.86
CA GLY A 245 -0.05 -4.67 -4.10
C GLY A 245 0.75 -5.98 -4.14
N GLU A 246 1.46 -6.34 -3.06
CA GLU A 246 2.19 -7.62 -2.99
C GLU A 246 1.25 -8.83 -2.92
N MET A 247 0.09 -8.72 -2.23
CA MET A 247 -0.95 -9.76 -2.24
C MET A 247 -1.51 -9.97 -3.66
N TYR A 248 -1.74 -8.88 -4.40
CA TYR A 248 -2.11 -8.99 -5.80
C TYR A 248 -1.03 -9.72 -6.63
N ARG A 249 0.23 -9.40 -6.44
CA ARG A 249 1.34 -10.09 -7.12
C ARG A 249 1.39 -11.58 -6.82
N ALA A 250 1.08 -11.96 -5.57
CA ALA A 250 1.05 -13.36 -5.15
C ALA A 250 -0.14 -14.15 -5.71
N PHE A 251 -1.34 -13.55 -5.75
CA PHE A 251 -2.59 -14.30 -6.00
C PHE A 251 -3.33 -13.88 -7.27
N GLY A 252 -3.12 -12.66 -7.77
CA GLY A 252 -3.73 -12.14 -9.00
C GLY A 252 -5.25 -11.88 -8.88
N GLU A 253 -5.80 -11.76 -7.65
CA GLU A 253 -7.21 -11.53 -7.41
C GLU A 253 -7.52 -10.03 -7.33
N SER A 254 -8.62 -9.59 -7.97
CA SER A 254 -9.02 -8.17 -8.02
C SER A 254 -9.30 -7.56 -6.64
N ARG A 255 -9.73 -8.37 -5.65
CA ARG A 255 -10.06 -7.89 -4.30
C ARG A 255 -8.91 -7.14 -3.63
N TYR A 256 -7.67 -7.54 -3.90
CA TYR A 256 -6.50 -6.85 -3.37
C TYR A 256 -6.35 -5.46 -3.98
N MET A 257 -6.65 -5.33 -5.28
CA MET A 257 -6.62 -4.02 -5.94
C MET A 257 -7.85 -3.16 -5.61
N ASP A 258 -8.99 -3.75 -5.26
CA ASP A 258 -10.14 -3.03 -4.71
C ASP A 258 -9.79 -2.43 -3.34
N ALA A 259 -9.09 -3.17 -2.47
CA ALA A 259 -8.61 -2.69 -1.19
C ALA A 259 -7.52 -1.60 -1.35
N PHE A 260 -6.58 -1.79 -2.30
CA PHE A 260 -5.58 -0.78 -2.66
C PHE A 260 -6.25 0.53 -3.08
N GLU A 261 -7.21 0.46 -4.00
CA GLU A 261 -7.94 1.62 -4.53
C GLU A 261 -8.74 2.33 -3.44
N CYS A 262 -9.40 1.57 -2.56
CA CYS A 262 -10.12 2.10 -1.42
C CYS A 262 -9.20 2.88 -0.47
N ALA A 263 -8.08 2.30 -0.07
CA ALA A 263 -7.09 2.95 0.78
C ALA A 263 -6.49 4.19 0.11
N LEU A 264 -6.15 4.10 -1.18
CA LEU A 264 -5.60 5.20 -1.96
C LEU A 264 -6.54 6.41 -1.95
N TYR A 265 -7.81 6.21 -2.34
CA TYR A 265 -8.74 7.32 -2.45
C TYR A 265 -9.23 7.86 -1.10
N ASN A 266 -9.46 7.01 -0.10
CA ASN A 266 -10.23 7.42 1.08
C ASN A 266 -9.43 7.52 2.38
N ASN A 267 -8.16 7.10 2.40
CA ASN A 267 -7.27 7.28 3.55
C ASN A 267 -5.98 8.02 3.17
N VAL A 268 -5.32 7.61 2.07
CA VAL A 268 -4.02 8.16 1.66
C VAL A 268 -4.15 9.56 1.06
N LEU A 269 -4.97 9.73 0.01
CA LEU A 269 -5.15 11.03 -0.65
C LEU A 269 -5.75 12.09 0.28
N PRO A 270 -6.76 11.78 1.13
CA PRO A 270 -7.24 12.74 2.13
C PRO A 270 -6.19 13.14 3.16
N GLY A 271 -5.18 12.31 3.35
CA GLY A 271 -4.05 12.61 4.21
C GLY A 271 -3.28 13.88 3.82
N LEU A 272 -3.39 14.35 2.56
CA LEU A 272 -2.75 15.58 2.09
C LEU A 272 -3.79 16.66 1.81
N SER A 273 -3.50 17.91 2.18
CA SER A 273 -4.35 19.05 1.83
C SER A 273 -4.32 19.33 0.33
N ALA A 274 -5.35 19.97 -0.20
CA ALA A 274 -5.45 20.29 -1.63
C ALA A 274 -4.30 21.19 -2.14
N ASP A 275 -3.74 22.04 -1.27
CA ASP A 275 -2.57 22.89 -1.57
C ASP A 275 -1.23 22.16 -1.43
N GLY A 276 -1.23 20.94 -0.88
CA GLY A 276 -0.05 20.08 -0.73
C GLY A 276 0.91 20.47 0.39
N VAL A 277 0.54 21.37 1.30
CA VAL A 277 1.44 21.90 2.34
C VAL A 277 1.07 21.48 3.76
N HIS A 278 -0.10 20.85 3.94
CA HIS A 278 -0.53 20.31 5.22
C HIS A 278 -0.94 18.83 5.07
N TYR A 279 -0.86 18.08 6.15
CA TYR A 279 -1.20 16.65 6.12
C TYR A 279 -1.85 16.17 7.41
N PHE A 280 -2.72 15.16 7.30
CA PHE A 280 -3.19 14.41 8.45
C PHE A 280 -2.15 13.37 8.87
N TYR A 281 -1.93 13.28 10.16
CA TYR A 281 -1.34 12.09 10.77
C TYR A 281 -2.44 11.07 11.01
N GLU A 282 -3.48 11.45 11.73
CA GLU A 282 -4.69 10.68 12.04
C GLU A 282 -5.81 11.03 11.05
N ASN A 283 -6.55 10.01 10.59
CA ASN A 283 -7.67 10.17 9.65
C ASN A 283 -8.98 9.58 10.19
N PRO A 284 -9.56 10.10 11.28
CA PRO A 284 -10.81 9.60 11.82
C PRO A 284 -11.97 9.81 10.83
N LEU A 285 -13.01 8.97 10.93
CA LEU A 285 -14.23 9.10 10.12
C LEU A 285 -15.16 10.21 10.63
N ILE A 286 -14.97 10.64 11.86
CA ILE A 286 -15.71 11.73 12.51
C ILE A 286 -14.70 12.70 13.12
N SER A 287 -14.98 14.01 13.01
CA SER A 287 -14.18 15.05 13.63
C SER A 287 -15.08 16.04 14.34
N ASP A 288 -14.66 16.47 15.51
CA ASP A 288 -15.26 17.57 16.28
C ASP A 288 -14.49 18.89 16.09
N GLY A 289 -13.59 18.96 15.12
CA GLY A 289 -12.72 20.09 14.86
C GLY A 289 -11.40 20.07 15.63
N THR A 290 -11.12 19.02 16.42
CA THR A 290 -9.85 18.90 17.17
C THR A 290 -8.75 18.24 16.34
N VAL A 291 -9.11 17.46 15.30
CA VAL A 291 -8.15 16.82 14.39
C VAL A 291 -8.00 17.71 13.16
N GLU A 292 -6.81 18.25 12.99
CA GLU A 292 -6.47 19.15 11.90
C GLU A 292 -5.29 18.62 11.10
N ARG A 293 -5.16 19.06 9.83
CA ARG A 293 -3.97 18.81 9.04
C ARG A 293 -2.79 19.61 9.59
N TRP A 294 -1.69 18.92 9.88
CA TRP A 294 -0.47 19.52 10.42
C TRP A 294 0.33 20.22 9.32
N SER A 295 0.87 21.40 9.62
CA SER A 295 1.97 21.97 8.81
C SER A 295 3.26 21.17 9.03
N TRP A 296 3.50 20.72 10.26
CA TRP A 296 4.62 19.84 10.63
C TRP A 296 4.35 19.14 11.96
N HIS A 297 4.32 17.82 11.94
CA HIS A 297 4.19 17.01 13.17
C HIS A 297 5.55 16.66 13.74
N GLY A 298 5.65 16.43 15.06
CA GLY A 298 6.90 16.05 15.75
C GLY A 298 7.54 14.75 15.25
N CYS A 299 6.72 13.81 14.73
CA CYS A 299 7.14 12.63 13.99
C CYS A 299 6.61 12.72 12.55
N PRO A 300 7.37 13.28 11.58
CA PRO A 300 6.86 13.53 10.23
C PRO A 300 7.03 12.30 9.31
N CYS A 301 6.53 11.14 9.72
CA CYS A 301 6.62 9.90 8.94
C CYS A 301 5.65 9.87 7.74
N CYS A 302 4.48 10.48 7.86
CA CYS A 302 3.42 10.40 6.85
C CYS A 302 3.78 11.06 5.51
N PRO A 303 4.37 12.27 5.43
CA PRO A 303 4.74 12.88 4.15
C PRO A 303 5.69 12.02 3.30
N PRO A 304 6.82 11.49 3.82
CA PRO A 304 7.68 10.63 3.01
C PRO A 304 7.03 9.31 2.61
N MET A 305 6.17 8.73 3.46
CA MET A 305 5.41 7.53 3.10
C MET A 305 4.40 7.81 1.97
N PHE A 306 3.68 8.94 2.05
CA PHE A 306 2.82 9.40 0.97
C PHE A 306 3.59 9.58 -0.35
N LEU A 307 4.71 10.31 -0.31
CA LEU A 307 5.57 10.53 -1.48
C LEU A 307 6.12 9.22 -2.05
N LYS A 308 6.45 8.25 -1.18
CA LYS A 308 6.89 6.92 -1.61
C LYS A 308 5.81 6.23 -2.43
N LEU A 309 4.55 6.20 -1.96
CA LEU A 309 3.46 5.58 -2.71
C LEU A 309 3.19 6.31 -4.02
N MET A 310 3.13 7.65 -4.02
CA MET A 310 2.93 8.42 -5.24
C MET A 310 4.06 8.20 -6.26
N GLY A 311 5.30 8.10 -5.78
CA GLY A 311 6.48 7.86 -6.62
C GLY A 311 6.54 6.47 -7.26
N CYS A 312 5.79 5.48 -6.75
CA CYS A 312 5.72 4.14 -7.32
C CYS A 312 4.29 3.71 -7.70
N LEU A 313 3.32 4.64 -7.73
CA LEU A 313 1.93 4.33 -8.05
C LEU A 313 1.79 3.68 -9.43
N GLN A 314 2.62 4.07 -10.40
CA GLN A 314 2.66 3.47 -11.73
C GLN A 314 2.92 1.95 -11.72
N ASP A 315 3.63 1.44 -10.70
CA ASP A 315 3.96 0.01 -10.60
C ASP A 315 2.72 -0.85 -10.27
N TYR A 316 1.59 -0.22 -9.91
CA TYR A 316 0.32 -0.88 -9.55
C TYR A 316 -0.79 -0.71 -10.61
N ILE A 317 -0.59 0.15 -11.61
CA ILE A 317 -1.63 0.41 -12.64
C ILE A 317 -1.75 -0.80 -13.57
N TYR A 318 -0.63 -1.38 -13.96
CA TYR A 318 -0.56 -2.51 -14.87
C TYR A 318 0.25 -3.67 -14.28
N ALA A 319 -0.02 -4.86 -14.78
CA ALA A 319 0.85 -6.02 -14.58
C ALA A 319 0.98 -6.79 -15.91
N SER A 320 2.17 -7.34 -16.19
CA SER A 320 2.42 -8.15 -17.39
C SER A 320 3.13 -9.44 -17.03
N GLY A 321 2.83 -10.50 -17.75
CA GLY A 321 3.46 -11.82 -17.61
C GLY A 321 2.60 -12.91 -18.23
N GLU A 322 3.22 -14.06 -18.57
CA GLU A 322 2.53 -15.23 -19.08
C GLU A 322 1.51 -14.94 -20.20
N ASN A 323 1.93 -14.19 -21.23
CA ASN A 323 1.07 -13.79 -22.34
C ASN A 323 -0.19 -13.01 -21.94
N ARG A 324 -0.14 -12.28 -20.81
CA ARG A 324 -1.25 -11.51 -20.23
C ARG A 324 -0.80 -10.11 -19.84
N ILE A 325 -1.61 -9.09 -20.15
CA ILE A 325 -1.55 -7.75 -19.58
C ILE A 325 -2.79 -7.53 -18.71
N ALA A 326 -2.59 -7.17 -17.45
CA ALA A 326 -3.67 -6.79 -16.55
C ALA A 326 -3.70 -5.27 -16.36
N VAL A 327 -4.90 -4.69 -16.44
CA VAL A 327 -5.21 -3.31 -16.06
C VAL A 327 -5.85 -3.35 -14.68
N ASN A 328 -5.11 -2.95 -13.67
CA ASN A 328 -5.48 -3.06 -12.26
C ASN A 328 -6.16 -1.80 -11.73
N LEU A 329 -5.65 -0.62 -12.13
CA LEU A 329 -6.23 0.66 -11.73
C LEU A 329 -6.66 1.43 -12.99
N HIS A 330 -7.86 1.98 -12.92
CA HIS A 330 -8.39 2.86 -13.97
C HIS A 330 -7.94 4.29 -13.71
N ILE A 331 -6.73 4.60 -14.21
CA ILE A 331 -6.07 5.90 -14.06
C ILE A 331 -5.53 6.31 -15.44
N GLY A 332 -5.80 7.55 -15.87
CA GLY A 332 -5.24 8.09 -17.09
C GLY A 332 -3.71 7.99 -17.11
N SER A 333 -3.15 7.22 -18.04
CA SER A 333 -1.72 6.85 -18.03
C SER A 333 -1.26 6.27 -19.37
N GLU A 334 0.08 6.26 -19.53
CA GLU A 334 0.78 5.54 -20.60
C GLU A 334 1.84 4.62 -19.96
N ALA A 335 2.06 3.44 -20.53
CA ALA A 335 3.11 2.53 -20.10
C ALA A 335 3.67 1.73 -21.26
N ASP A 336 4.98 1.45 -21.21
CA ASP A 336 5.65 0.48 -22.08
C ASP A 336 5.84 -0.83 -21.31
N LEU A 337 5.17 -1.88 -21.74
CA LEU A 337 5.18 -3.19 -21.09
C LEU A 337 5.94 -4.20 -21.93
N SER A 338 6.65 -5.09 -21.26
CA SER A 338 7.27 -6.26 -21.89
C SER A 338 6.43 -7.51 -21.61
N LEU A 339 6.10 -8.24 -22.66
CA LEU A 339 5.30 -9.45 -22.63
C LEU A 339 6.04 -10.55 -23.41
N ASP A 340 6.82 -11.39 -22.71
CA ASP A 340 7.60 -12.50 -23.31
C ASP A 340 8.44 -12.06 -24.52
N GLY A 341 9.10 -10.89 -24.42
CA GLY A 341 9.91 -10.31 -25.50
C GLY A 341 9.12 -9.54 -26.56
N LEU A 342 7.81 -9.36 -26.38
CA LEU A 342 6.97 -8.44 -27.14
C LEU A 342 6.86 -7.12 -26.37
N HIS A 343 7.16 -5.99 -27.02
CA HIS A 343 6.88 -4.67 -26.46
C HIS A 343 5.46 -4.24 -26.81
N VAL A 344 4.70 -3.83 -25.78
CA VAL A 344 3.35 -3.31 -25.93
C VAL A 344 3.25 -1.97 -25.19
N LYS A 345 3.08 -0.87 -25.92
CA LYS A 345 2.66 0.37 -25.28
C LYS A 345 1.16 0.31 -25.06
N ILE A 346 0.73 0.67 -23.86
CA ILE A 346 -0.68 0.76 -23.45
C ILE A 346 -1.00 2.18 -22.97
N GLU A 347 -2.16 2.68 -23.36
CA GLU A 347 -2.64 3.98 -22.93
C GLU A 347 -4.04 3.85 -22.33
N GLN A 348 -4.32 4.51 -21.21
CA GLN A 348 -5.68 4.77 -20.73
C GLN A 348 -6.01 6.22 -21.02
N LYS A 349 -6.86 6.44 -22.04
CA LYS A 349 -7.34 7.76 -22.50
C LYS A 349 -8.72 8.07 -21.94
N ASP A 350 -9.00 9.35 -21.77
CA ASP A 350 -10.33 9.82 -21.38
C ASP A 350 -10.87 9.09 -20.13
N CYS A 351 -9.95 8.70 -19.24
CA CYS A 351 -10.32 8.02 -18.00
C CYS A 351 -11.01 9.00 -17.06
N GLY A 352 -12.32 8.82 -16.90
CA GLY A 352 -13.15 9.68 -16.06
C GLY A 352 -13.22 9.25 -14.60
N ILE A 353 -12.63 8.09 -14.25
CA ILE A 353 -12.62 7.58 -12.87
C ILE A 353 -11.79 8.53 -11.98
N PRO A 354 -12.28 8.89 -10.79
CA PRO A 354 -13.47 8.37 -10.08
C PRO A 354 -14.77 9.17 -10.32
N TRP A 355 -14.80 10.10 -11.24
CA TRP A 355 -15.91 11.03 -11.42
C TRP A 355 -16.95 10.58 -12.45
N SER A 356 -16.53 9.86 -13.47
CA SER A 356 -17.39 9.22 -14.46
C SER A 356 -16.91 7.79 -14.73
N GLY A 357 -17.77 6.97 -15.33
CA GLY A 357 -17.48 5.56 -15.57
C GLY A 357 -16.83 5.23 -16.90
N GLU A 358 -16.36 6.22 -17.63
CA GLU A 358 -15.78 6.02 -18.95
C GLU A 358 -14.27 5.89 -18.88
N ASN A 359 -13.72 4.95 -19.66
CA ASN A 359 -12.29 4.77 -19.87
C ASN A 359 -12.04 4.15 -21.25
N THR A 360 -11.01 4.56 -21.92
CA THR A 360 -10.59 3.99 -23.21
C THR A 360 -9.17 3.47 -23.10
N ILE A 361 -8.98 2.17 -23.33
CA ILE A 361 -7.66 1.55 -23.42
C ILE A 361 -7.25 1.47 -24.87
N VAL A 362 -6.05 1.94 -25.20
CA VAL A 362 -5.45 1.82 -26.54
C VAL A 362 -4.19 0.98 -26.45
N LEU A 363 -4.08 0.02 -27.34
CA LEU A 363 -2.94 -0.90 -27.40
C LEU A 363 -2.07 -0.62 -28.61
N HIS A 364 -0.76 -0.58 -28.39
CA HIS A 364 0.25 -0.38 -29.43
C HIS A 364 1.31 -1.47 -29.32
N PRO A 365 1.00 -2.72 -29.70
CA PRO A 365 2.03 -3.77 -29.80
C PRO A 365 3.00 -3.45 -30.94
N GLU A 366 4.30 -3.70 -30.76
CA GLU A 366 5.33 -3.47 -31.78
C GLU A 366 5.10 -4.28 -33.07
N ARG A 367 4.30 -5.35 -33.00
CA ARG A 367 3.81 -6.19 -34.09
C ARG A 367 2.47 -6.80 -33.72
N GLU A 368 1.69 -7.20 -34.72
CA GLU A 368 0.48 -7.98 -34.48
C GLU A 368 0.80 -9.23 -33.65
N ALA A 369 0.12 -9.38 -32.50
CA ALA A 369 0.40 -10.46 -31.56
C ALA A 369 -0.83 -10.90 -30.77
N ALA A 370 -0.91 -12.19 -30.48
CA ALA A 370 -1.96 -12.78 -29.68
C ALA A 370 -1.58 -12.76 -28.19
N PHE A 371 -2.42 -12.14 -27.38
CA PHE A 371 -2.31 -12.17 -25.93
C PHE A 371 -3.66 -11.92 -25.26
N THR A 372 -3.71 -11.95 -23.93
CA THR A 372 -4.91 -11.67 -23.16
C THR A 372 -4.80 -10.31 -22.47
N LEU A 373 -5.73 -9.41 -22.75
CA LEU A 373 -5.96 -8.21 -21.95
C LEU A 373 -6.97 -8.55 -20.85
N ALA A 374 -6.55 -8.40 -19.60
CA ALA A 374 -7.38 -8.62 -18.42
C ALA A 374 -7.70 -7.28 -17.77
N ILE A 375 -8.97 -6.90 -17.70
CA ILE A 375 -9.42 -5.62 -17.20
C ILE A 375 -10.12 -5.84 -15.87
N ARG A 376 -9.59 -5.23 -14.78
CA ARG A 376 -10.24 -5.33 -13.48
C ARG A 376 -11.65 -4.72 -13.55
N ARG A 377 -12.63 -5.48 -13.10
CA ARG A 377 -13.93 -4.93 -12.77
C ARG A 377 -13.93 -4.56 -11.29
N PRO A 378 -13.96 -3.26 -10.93
CA PRO A 378 -13.99 -2.85 -9.54
C PRO A 378 -15.22 -3.39 -8.81
N ALA A 379 -15.07 -3.81 -7.54
CA ALA A 379 -16.17 -4.36 -6.75
C ALA A 379 -17.31 -3.36 -6.54
N TRP A 380 -17.00 -2.07 -6.45
CA TRP A 380 -17.99 -0.99 -6.34
C TRP A 380 -18.77 -0.72 -7.63
N SER A 381 -18.28 -1.21 -8.80
CA SER A 381 -18.95 -0.92 -10.06
C SER A 381 -20.30 -1.67 -10.15
N GLY A 382 -21.34 -0.97 -10.56
CA GLY A 382 -22.62 -1.57 -10.89
C GLY A 382 -22.54 -2.38 -12.18
N LYS A 383 -23.05 -1.84 -13.27
CA LYS A 383 -22.87 -2.45 -14.59
C LYS A 383 -21.47 -2.14 -15.12
N PHE A 384 -20.82 -3.16 -15.65
CA PHE A 384 -19.52 -3.03 -16.32
C PHE A 384 -19.63 -3.62 -17.73
N CYS A 385 -19.12 -2.90 -18.72
CA CYS A 385 -19.05 -3.37 -20.09
C CYS A 385 -17.76 -2.88 -20.76
N ALA A 386 -16.96 -3.81 -21.28
CA ALA A 386 -15.88 -3.50 -22.19
C ALA A 386 -16.32 -3.83 -23.63
N VAL A 387 -16.04 -2.93 -24.58
CA VAL A 387 -16.39 -3.10 -26.00
C VAL A 387 -15.11 -3.11 -26.83
N TYR A 388 -14.88 -4.20 -27.55
CA TYR A 388 -13.76 -4.35 -28.47
C TYR A 388 -14.25 -4.91 -29.81
N ARG A 389 -13.95 -4.20 -30.90
CA ARG A 389 -14.40 -4.55 -32.29
C ARG A 389 -15.90 -4.87 -32.37
N GLY A 390 -16.74 -4.06 -31.65
CA GLY A 390 -18.20 -4.23 -31.60
C GLY A 390 -18.70 -5.40 -30.73
N ARG A 391 -17.84 -6.20 -30.15
CA ARG A 391 -18.19 -7.27 -29.20
C ARG A 391 -18.19 -6.72 -27.77
N LYS A 392 -19.13 -7.18 -26.96
CA LYS A 392 -19.26 -6.81 -25.55
C LYS A 392 -18.67 -7.90 -24.66
N PHE A 393 -17.98 -7.48 -23.61
CA PHE A 393 -17.40 -8.32 -22.59
C PHE A 393 -17.85 -7.79 -21.22
N GLU A 394 -18.65 -8.56 -20.50
CA GLU A 394 -19.33 -8.13 -19.27
C GLU A 394 -19.08 -9.11 -18.12
N THR A 395 -18.58 -10.32 -18.41
CA THR A 395 -18.38 -11.40 -17.44
C THR A 395 -16.92 -11.45 -16.99
N CYS A 396 -16.72 -11.51 -15.67
CA CYS A 396 -15.41 -11.71 -15.07
C CYS A 396 -15.05 -13.18 -14.95
N ASP A 397 -13.75 -13.45 -14.92
CA ASP A 397 -13.20 -14.69 -14.42
C ASP A 397 -13.36 -14.80 -12.89
N GLU A 398 -12.93 -15.91 -12.31
CA GLU A 398 -12.96 -16.16 -10.86
C GLU A 398 -12.08 -15.20 -10.04
N LYS A 399 -11.13 -14.50 -10.69
CA LYS A 399 -10.24 -13.53 -10.08
C LYS A 399 -10.73 -12.09 -10.19
N GLY A 400 -11.90 -11.86 -10.81
CA GLY A 400 -12.55 -10.56 -10.92
C GLY A 400 -12.10 -9.72 -12.13
N TYR A 401 -11.57 -10.34 -13.18
CA TYR A 401 -11.13 -9.68 -14.40
C TYR A 401 -12.00 -10.04 -15.60
N VAL A 402 -12.35 -9.05 -16.40
CA VAL A 402 -12.92 -9.25 -17.73
C VAL A 402 -11.76 -9.56 -18.70
N LEU A 403 -11.83 -10.71 -19.36
CA LEU A 403 -10.77 -11.21 -20.23
C LEU A 403 -11.13 -10.99 -21.70
N ILE A 404 -10.20 -10.37 -22.45
CA ILE A 404 -10.25 -10.22 -23.88
C ILE A 404 -9.02 -10.89 -24.47
N SER A 405 -9.18 -12.09 -25.00
CA SER A 405 -8.12 -12.82 -25.71
C SER A 405 -8.31 -12.67 -27.20
N ASP A 406 -7.38 -12.04 -27.88
CA ASP A 406 -7.45 -11.80 -29.33
C ASP A 406 -6.03 -11.56 -29.88
N THR A 407 -5.94 -11.40 -31.20
CA THR A 407 -4.74 -10.90 -31.87
C THR A 407 -4.87 -9.39 -32.00
N PHE A 408 -4.08 -8.67 -31.21
CA PHE A 408 -4.11 -7.22 -31.15
C PHE A 408 -3.14 -6.58 -32.16
N ARG A 409 -3.53 -5.39 -32.63
CA ARG A 409 -2.79 -4.58 -33.59
C ARG A 409 -2.59 -3.17 -33.04
N ASP A 410 -1.63 -2.47 -33.63
CA ASP A 410 -1.41 -1.05 -33.33
C ASP A 410 -2.69 -0.22 -33.50
N GLY A 411 -3.03 0.54 -32.47
CA GLY A 411 -4.21 1.40 -32.41
C GLY A 411 -5.52 0.67 -32.05
N ASP A 412 -5.49 -0.60 -31.62
CA ASP A 412 -6.69 -1.27 -31.16
C ASP A 412 -7.26 -0.59 -29.89
N GLU A 413 -8.53 -0.20 -29.95
CA GLU A 413 -9.25 0.48 -28.85
C GLU A 413 -10.24 -0.44 -28.15
N ILE A 414 -10.19 -0.43 -26.82
CA ILE A 414 -11.18 -1.06 -25.94
C ILE A 414 -11.86 0.06 -25.14
N ARG A 415 -13.17 0.21 -25.33
CA ARG A 415 -13.98 1.18 -24.61
C ARG A 415 -14.64 0.53 -23.43
N ILE A 416 -14.50 1.13 -22.26
CA ILE A 416 -15.03 0.65 -20.98
C ILE A 416 -16.07 1.63 -20.49
N SER A 417 -17.19 1.09 -20.06
CA SER A 417 -18.26 1.82 -19.37
C SER A 417 -18.58 1.13 -18.07
N MET A 418 -18.54 1.88 -16.97
CA MET A 418 -18.84 1.42 -15.60
C MET A 418 -19.91 2.31 -14.99
N GLU A 419 -20.86 1.71 -14.30
CA GLU A 419 -21.80 2.46 -13.48
C GLU A 419 -21.16 2.78 -12.12
N LEU A 420 -21.20 4.05 -11.70
CA LEU A 420 -20.77 4.52 -10.38
C LEU A 420 -22.02 4.78 -9.52
N PRO A 421 -22.57 3.75 -8.86
CA PRO A 421 -23.78 3.95 -8.07
C PRO A 421 -23.47 4.78 -6.82
N ALA A 422 -24.40 5.67 -6.46
CA ALA A 422 -24.43 6.26 -5.12
C ALA A 422 -25.11 5.25 -4.19
N MET A 423 -24.40 4.85 -3.13
CA MET A 423 -24.82 3.75 -2.26
C MET A 423 -24.81 4.18 -0.80
N LYS A 424 -25.73 3.58 -0.04
CA LYS A 424 -25.71 3.53 1.41
C LYS A 424 -25.07 2.19 1.81
N VAL A 425 -23.99 2.23 2.56
CA VAL A 425 -23.24 1.04 2.97
C VAL A 425 -23.40 0.86 4.47
N GLU A 426 -23.87 -0.30 4.88
CA GLU A 426 -24.01 -0.70 6.29
C GLU A 426 -22.77 -1.48 6.74
N ALA A 427 -22.34 -1.25 7.98
CA ALA A 427 -21.26 -2.03 8.58
C ALA A 427 -21.76 -3.44 8.95
N HIS A 428 -20.80 -4.35 9.18
CA HIS A 428 -21.11 -5.67 9.74
C HIS A 428 -21.83 -5.51 11.10
N PRO A 429 -22.87 -6.30 11.42
CA PRO A 429 -23.65 -6.14 12.66
C PRO A 429 -22.84 -6.19 13.98
N TYR A 430 -21.64 -6.73 13.95
CA TYR A 430 -20.74 -6.75 15.12
C TYR A 430 -19.97 -5.44 15.33
N VAL A 431 -20.00 -4.53 14.37
CA VAL A 431 -19.44 -3.17 14.54
C VAL A 431 -20.40 -2.33 15.34
N SER A 432 -20.22 -2.31 16.64
CA SER A 432 -21.15 -1.66 17.59
C SER A 432 -21.25 -0.15 17.40
N ALA A 433 -20.18 0.49 16.92
CA ALA A 433 -20.14 1.94 16.68
C ALA A 433 -21.10 2.38 15.56
N ASP A 434 -21.44 1.48 14.64
CA ASP A 434 -22.20 1.79 13.42
C ASP A 434 -23.59 1.17 13.37
N VAL A 435 -24.06 0.65 14.49
CA VAL A 435 -25.43 0.10 14.56
C VAL A 435 -26.45 1.19 14.24
N GLY A 436 -27.21 0.97 13.16
CA GLY A 436 -28.21 1.92 12.66
C GLY A 436 -27.62 3.11 11.88
N ARG A 437 -26.34 3.08 11.56
CA ARG A 437 -25.64 4.07 10.73
C ARG A 437 -25.31 3.53 9.35
N VAL A 438 -25.08 4.42 8.40
CA VAL A 438 -24.63 4.09 7.05
C VAL A 438 -23.54 5.05 6.61
N ALA A 439 -22.60 4.53 5.83
CA ALA A 439 -21.67 5.35 5.06
C ALA A 439 -22.25 5.65 3.68
N LEU A 440 -21.90 6.79 3.11
CA LEU A 440 -22.29 7.19 1.77
C LEU A 440 -21.10 6.99 0.82
N MET A 441 -21.29 6.20 -0.22
CA MET A 441 -20.26 5.96 -1.23
C MET A 441 -20.79 6.22 -2.63
N ARG A 442 -19.89 6.62 -3.54
CA ARG A 442 -20.15 6.67 -4.97
C ARG A 442 -18.93 6.20 -5.73
N GLY A 443 -19.09 5.08 -6.45
CA GLY A 443 -17.92 4.40 -7.02
C GLY A 443 -16.89 4.09 -5.92
N PRO A 444 -15.60 4.41 -6.12
CA PRO A 444 -14.57 4.16 -5.11
C PRO A 444 -14.53 5.18 -3.96
N LEU A 445 -15.29 6.26 -4.03
CA LEU A 445 -15.17 7.41 -3.15
C LEU A 445 -16.11 7.32 -1.94
N LEU A 446 -15.57 7.58 -0.77
CA LEU A 446 -16.31 7.78 0.48
C LEU A 446 -16.69 9.26 0.62
N TYR A 447 -17.93 9.53 1.03
CA TYR A 447 -18.48 10.86 1.18
C TYR A 447 -18.75 11.17 2.65
N CYS A 448 -18.48 12.41 3.06
CA CYS A 448 -18.76 12.92 4.40
C CYS A 448 -19.65 14.16 4.35
N LEU A 449 -20.35 14.41 5.46
CA LEU A 449 -21.11 15.63 5.68
C LEU A 449 -20.23 16.63 6.44
N GLU A 450 -20.26 17.90 6.03
CA GLU A 450 -19.57 18.99 6.68
C GLU A 450 -20.59 20.02 7.19
N GLU A 451 -20.38 20.55 8.40
CA GLU A 451 -21.33 21.50 9.03
C GLU A 451 -21.53 22.78 8.20
N VAL A 452 -20.49 23.22 7.49
CA VAL A 452 -20.57 24.43 6.63
C VAL A 452 -21.66 24.35 5.57
N ASP A 453 -21.94 23.15 5.08
CA ASP A 453 -22.96 22.90 4.04
C ASP A 453 -24.25 22.24 4.61
N ASN A 454 -24.26 21.90 5.90
CA ASN A 454 -25.38 21.25 6.59
C ASN A 454 -25.72 22.03 7.87
N PRO A 455 -26.38 23.20 7.75
CA PRO A 455 -26.63 24.09 8.89
C PRO A 455 -27.56 23.50 9.98
N SER A 456 -28.29 22.43 9.67
CA SER A 456 -29.08 21.65 10.64
C SER A 456 -28.25 20.61 11.40
N GLY A 457 -26.92 20.55 11.14
CA GLY A 457 -25.98 19.60 11.72
C GLY A 457 -25.65 18.43 10.80
N VAL A 458 -24.66 17.63 11.19
CA VAL A 458 -24.17 16.46 10.41
C VAL A 458 -24.65 15.12 10.96
N ASP A 459 -25.26 15.09 12.15
CA ASP A 459 -25.91 13.89 12.72
C ASP A 459 -27.35 13.82 12.20
N VAL A 460 -27.51 13.35 10.97
CA VAL A 460 -28.79 13.34 10.25
C VAL A 460 -29.40 11.94 10.18
N THR A 461 -30.71 11.86 10.32
CA THR A 461 -31.45 10.62 10.04
C THR A 461 -31.91 10.63 8.59
N LEU A 462 -31.47 9.63 7.81
CA LEU A 462 -31.81 9.55 6.40
C LEU A 462 -33.29 9.25 6.18
N GLY A 463 -33.90 9.97 5.26
CA GLY A 463 -35.25 9.69 4.78
C GLY A 463 -35.27 8.50 3.80
N ASN A 464 -36.50 8.13 3.36
CA ASN A 464 -36.74 7.02 2.45
C ASN A 464 -36.40 7.35 0.98
N GLY A 465 -35.92 8.56 0.69
CA GLY A 465 -35.55 8.99 -0.65
C GLY A 465 -34.26 8.37 -1.16
N GLY A 466 -34.09 8.37 -2.48
CA GLY A 466 -32.80 8.02 -3.12
C GLY A 466 -31.76 9.11 -2.94
N LEU A 467 -30.49 8.75 -3.18
CA LEU A 467 -29.39 9.71 -3.28
C LEU A 467 -29.40 10.35 -4.66
N SER A 468 -29.14 11.65 -4.74
CA SER A 468 -28.95 12.39 -5.98
C SER A 468 -27.50 12.83 -6.13
N VAL A 469 -27.03 12.90 -7.36
CA VAL A 469 -25.66 13.31 -7.73
C VAL A 469 -25.75 14.63 -8.49
N SER A 470 -25.01 15.63 -8.06
CA SER A 470 -24.90 16.91 -8.74
C SER A 470 -23.44 17.32 -8.90
N GLU A 471 -23.18 18.28 -9.78
CA GLU A 471 -21.87 18.91 -9.92
C GLU A 471 -21.84 20.21 -9.12
N ARG A 472 -20.77 20.46 -8.41
CA ARG A 472 -20.53 21.70 -7.70
C ARG A 472 -19.06 22.08 -7.87
N ASP A 473 -18.79 23.29 -8.31
CA ASP A 473 -17.43 23.79 -8.43
C ASP A 473 -16.94 24.25 -7.05
N VAL A 474 -16.09 23.40 -6.44
CA VAL A 474 -15.38 23.71 -5.20
C VAL A 474 -13.93 23.33 -5.44
N CYS A 475 -13.04 24.30 -5.61
CA CYS A 475 -11.61 24.09 -5.91
C CYS A 475 -11.34 23.10 -7.06
N GLY A 476 -12.26 23.05 -8.03
CA GLY A 476 -12.28 22.10 -9.14
C GLY A 476 -13.64 21.43 -9.30
N LEU A 477 -13.80 20.61 -10.30
CA LEU A 477 -15.05 19.90 -10.55
C LEU A 477 -15.28 18.80 -9.51
N VAL A 478 -16.28 18.96 -8.67
CA VAL A 478 -16.63 17.99 -7.60
C VAL A 478 -18.03 17.44 -7.85
N ARG A 479 -18.18 16.13 -7.70
CA ARG A 479 -19.48 15.46 -7.66
C ARG A 479 -19.97 15.42 -6.21
N VAL A 480 -21.15 15.95 -5.98
CA VAL A 480 -21.76 16.09 -4.66
C VAL A 480 -22.91 15.09 -4.56
N LEU A 481 -23.04 14.43 -3.41
CA LEU A 481 -24.21 13.63 -3.05
C LEU A 481 -25.15 14.46 -2.20
N SER A 482 -26.44 14.32 -2.45
CA SER A 482 -27.49 14.89 -1.59
C SER A 482 -28.67 13.91 -1.45
N GLY A 483 -29.42 14.08 -0.39
CA GLY A 483 -30.59 13.26 -0.13
C GLY A 483 -31.49 13.91 0.94
N ALA A 484 -32.69 13.39 1.08
CA ALA A 484 -33.64 13.84 2.07
C ALA A 484 -33.36 13.23 3.46
N CYS A 485 -33.46 14.05 4.49
CA CYS A 485 -33.52 13.63 5.89
C CYS A 485 -34.97 13.21 6.26
N ALA A 486 -35.10 12.50 7.38
CA ALA A 486 -36.41 12.03 7.86
C ALA A 486 -37.35 13.18 8.29
N ASP A 487 -36.78 14.30 8.70
CA ASP A 487 -37.50 15.55 9.09
C ASP A 487 -37.91 16.42 7.88
N GLY A 488 -37.54 16.03 6.66
CA GLY A 488 -37.84 16.76 5.42
C GLY A 488 -36.76 17.73 4.97
N GLU A 489 -35.67 17.90 5.76
CA GLU A 489 -34.49 18.67 5.36
C GLU A 489 -33.68 17.92 4.30
N THR A 490 -32.71 18.57 3.70
CA THR A 490 -31.80 17.97 2.71
C THR A 490 -30.37 18.06 3.21
N PHE A 491 -29.65 16.93 3.20
CA PHE A 491 -28.21 16.94 3.45
C PHE A 491 -27.41 17.05 2.16
N THR A 492 -26.17 17.54 2.30
CA THR A 492 -25.17 17.60 1.25
C THR A 492 -23.89 16.92 1.76
N ALA A 493 -23.35 16.01 0.96
CA ALA A 493 -22.12 15.28 1.29
C ALA A 493 -21.08 15.43 0.17
N TYR A 494 -19.82 15.54 0.58
CA TYR A 494 -18.67 15.73 -0.30
C TYR A 494 -17.72 14.55 -0.21
N TYR A 495 -16.89 14.39 -1.23
CA TYR A 495 -15.77 13.47 -1.16
C TYR A 495 -14.78 13.91 -0.08
N ASN A 496 -14.34 12.96 0.75
CA ASN A 496 -13.52 13.19 1.95
C ASN A 496 -12.16 13.88 1.69
N ALA A 497 -11.64 13.88 0.48
CA ALA A 497 -10.41 14.63 0.11
C ALA A 497 -10.70 16.09 -0.28
N GLY A 498 -11.85 16.61 0.12
CA GLY A 498 -12.28 17.98 -0.17
C GLY A 498 -11.32 19.07 0.34
N PRO A 499 -11.56 20.31 -0.06
CA PRO A 499 -10.60 21.42 0.09
C PRO A 499 -10.44 21.96 1.52
N CYS A 500 -11.11 21.41 2.52
CA CYS A 500 -11.05 21.91 3.90
C CYS A 500 -9.97 21.26 4.72
#